data_e1a26b61df9d5bb5ae61564c820d823c
#
_entry.id   e1a26b61df9d5bb5ae61564c820d823c
#
_cell.length_a   1.000
_cell.length_b   1.000
_cell.length_c   1.000
_cell.angle_alpha   90.00
_cell.angle_beta   90.00
_cell.angle_gamma   90.00
#
_symmetry.space_group_name_H-M   'P 1'
#
loop_
_entity.id
_entity.type
_entity.pdbx_description
1 polymer ?
#
loop_
_entity_poly.entity_id
_entity_poly.type
_entity_poly.pdbx_seq_one_letter_code
_entity_poly.pdbx_strand_id
1 'polypeptide(L)'
;MSQQEAGARKASVSRETLETQIAVELCLDGTGQCTLDTGLPFLEHMLDQVARHGQVDLDIKAKGDLHIDAHHTVEDIGITLGQAFSEAIGVKKGIVRYGHAYVPLDEALSRVVIDCSGRPGLEFHVPFTRAKVGEFDVDLVVEFFQGFVNHADVTLHIDNLRGHNAHHQAETVFKAFGRALRMAVAPDAAMAGSSPSTKGVL
;
A
#
# COMPACT_ATOMS: atom_id res chain seq x y z
N MET A 1 -25.43 26.87 2.04
CA MET A 1 -24.05 26.74 2.47
C MET A 1 -23.36 25.85 1.44
N SER A 2 -22.51 26.43 0.60
CA SER A 2 -21.81 25.72 -0.49
C SER A 2 -20.85 24.71 0.13
N GLN A 3 -21.06 23.41 -0.14
CA GLN A 3 -20.00 22.42 0.01
C GLN A 3 -18.89 22.82 -0.94
N GLN A 4 -17.75 23.30 -0.39
CA GLN A 4 -16.51 23.34 -1.15
C GLN A 4 -16.24 21.90 -1.56
N GLU A 5 -16.24 21.62 -2.85
CA GLU A 5 -15.69 20.39 -3.41
C GLU A 5 -14.22 20.34 -2.98
N ALA A 6 -13.94 19.55 -1.95
CA ALA A 6 -12.56 19.23 -1.63
C ALA A 6 -12.00 18.51 -2.86
N GLY A 7 -10.95 19.07 -3.46
CA GLY A 7 -10.26 18.42 -4.58
C GLY A 7 -9.84 16.99 -4.19
N ALA A 8 -9.78 16.07 -5.16
CA ALA A 8 -9.34 14.71 -4.93
C ALA A 8 -7.95 14.68 -4.27
N ARG A 9 -7.76 13.81 -3.27
CA ARG A 9 -6.49 13.63 -2.54
C ARG A 9 -5.50 12.91 -3.46
N LYS A 10 -4.56 13.67 -4.01
CA LYS A 10 -3.60 13.19 -5.01
C LYS A 10 -2.18 13.61 -4.65
N ALA A 11 -1.22 12.80 -5.05
CA ALA A 11 0.20 13.14 -4.98
C ALA A 11 0.95 12.55 -6.17
N SER A 12 2.06 13.19 -6.52
CA SER A 12 3.00 12.73 -7.53
C SER A 12 4.40 12.87 -6.97
N VAL A 13 5.09 11.74 -6.81
CA VAL A 13 6.43 11.67 -6.21
C VAL A 13 7.38 10.97 -7.16
N SER A 14 8.57 11.53 -7.29
CA SER A 14 9.68 10.89 -8.02
C SER A 14 10.87 10.73 -7.10
N ARG A 15 11.50 9.57 -7.16
CA ARG A 15 12.70 9.21 -6.43
C ARG A 15 13.77 8.74 -7.42
N GLU A 16 14.96 9.30 -7.31
CA GLU A 16 16.11 8.93 -8.14
C GLU A 16 17.31 8.63 -7.24
N THR A 17 17.91 7.49 -7.44
CA THR A 17 19.14 7.04 -6.77
C THR A 17 20.17 6.61 -7.84
N LEU A 18 21.31 6.09 -7.41
CA LEU A 18 22.26 5.48 -8.35
C LEU A 18 21.78 4.12 -8.87
N GLU A 19 20.79 3.51 -8.24
CA GLU A 19 20.31 2.14 -8.49
C GLU A 19 18.93 2.14 -9.17
N THR A 20 18.09 3.15 -8.87
CA THR A 20 16.70 3.18 -9.32
C THR A 20 16.23 4.57 -9.74
N GLN A 21 15.21 4.58 -10.61
CA GLN A 21 14.41 5.76 -10.98
C GLN A 21 12.94 5.36 -10.86
N ILE A 22 12.24 5.93 -9.88
CA ILE A 22 10.84 5.59 -9.57
C ILE A 22 9.98 6.84 -9.69
N ALA A 23 8.84 6.73 -10.34
CA ALA A 23 7.80 7.77 -10.36
C ALA A 23 6.46 7.13 -9.98
N VAL A 24 5.76 7.74 -9.03
CA VAL A 24 4.45 7.30 -8.54
C VAL A 24 3.46 8.45 -8.59
N GLU A 25 2.32 8.24 -9.24
CA GLU A 25 1.14 9.09 -9.10
C GLU A 25 0.05 8.29 -8.37
N LEU A 26 -0.48 8.86 -7.29
CA LEU A 26 -1.50 8.24 -6.45
C LEU A 26 -2.71 9.16 -6.31
N CYS A 27 -3.91 8.60 -6.49
CA CYS A 27 -5.17 9.24 -6.13
C CYS A 27 -5.92 8.36 -5.11
N LEU A 28 -6.09 8.85 -3.88
CA LEU A 28 -6.82 8.13 -2.83
C LEU A 28 -8.33 8.10 -3.07
N ASP A 29 -8.85 9.06 -3.82
CA ASP A 29 -10.27 9.18 -4.19
C ASP A 29 -10.48 8.71 -5.63
N GLY A 30 -9.83 7.61 -5.99
CA GLY A 30 -9.83 7.03 -7.33
C GLY A 30 -10.98 6.06 -7.60
N THR A 31 -10.85 5.35 -8.71
CA THR A 31 -11.82 4.37 -9.20
C THR A 31 -11.22 2.97 -9.39
N GLY A 32 -9.97 2.78 -8.98
CA GLY A 32 -9.24 1.53 -9.09
C GLY A 32 -8.57 1.34 -10.45
N GLN A 33 -8.22 2.44 -11.13
CA GLN A 33 -7.44 2.39 -12.36
C GLN A 33 -5.95 2.30 -12.03
N CYS A 34 -5.20 1.53 -12.80
CA CYS A 34 -3.75 1.53 -12.65
C CYS A 34 -3.02 1.41 -13.99
N THR A 35 -1.83 2.02 -14.03
CA THR A 35 -0.85 1.90 -15.11
C THR A 35 0.48 1.55 -14.46
N LEU A 36 1.04 0.39 -14.80
CA LEU A 36 2.23 -0.13 -14.15
C LEU A 36 3.29 -0.50 -15.19
N ASP A 37 4.49 0.00 -15.01
CA ASP A 37 5.67 -0.27 -15.83
C ASP A 37 6.88 -0.36 -14.90
N THR A 38 7.07 -1.53 -14.29
CA THR A 38 8.13 -1.74 -13.28
C THR A 38 9.17 -2.76 -13.70
N GLY A 39 8.90 -3.52 -14.77
CA GLY A 39 9.70 -4.66 -15.17
C GLY A 39 9.56 -5.89 -14.26
N LEU A 40 8.62 -5.87 -13.32
CA LEU A 40 8.36 -6.93 -12.34
C LEU A 40 6.89 -7.41 -12.44
N PRO A 41 6.54 -8.28 -13.38
CA PRO A 41 5.14 -8.62 -13.69
C PRO A 41 4.33 -9.12 -12.50
N PHE A 42 4.95 -9.87 -11.57
CA PHE A 42 4.25 -10.34 -10.38
C PHE A 42 3.93 -9.20 -9.40
N LEU A 43 4.87 -8.26 -9.19
CA LEU A 43 4.60 -7.08 -8.37
C LEU A 43 3.52 -6.20 -8.99
N GLU A 44 3.55 -6.01 -10.31
CA GLU A 44 2.51 -5.27 -11.04
C GLU A 44 1.13 -5.90 -10.83
N HIS A 45 1.04 -7.23 -10.91
CA HIS A 45 -0.19 -7.94 -10.60
C HIS A 45 -0.66 -7.71 -9.15
N MET A 46 0.26 -7.66 -8.19
CA MET A 46 -0.06 -7.37 -6.79
C MET A 46 -0.53 -5.91 -6.60
N LEU A 47 0.13 -4.96 -7.24
CA LEU A 47 -0.24 -3.54 -7.19
C LEU A 47 -1.59 -3.25 -7.86
N ASP A 48 -1.94 -3.98 -8.96
CA ASP A 48 -3.30 -3.93 -9.53
C ASP A 48 -4.36 -4.38 -8.51
N GLN A 49 -4.06 -5.38 -7.67
CA GLN A 49 -4.97 -5.76 -6.59
C GLN A 49 -5.15 -4.63 -5.57
N VAL A 50 -4.07 -3.90 -5.23
CA VAL A 50 -4.17 -2.74 -4.33
C VAL A 50 -5.05 -1.66 -4.94
N ALA A 51 -4.80 -1.27 -6.18
CA ALA A 51 -5.57 -0.23 -6.88
C ALA A 51 -7.06 -0.60 -6.94
N ARG A 52 -7.37 -1.79 -7.44
CA ARG A 52 -8.73 -2.29 -7.63
C ARG A 52 -9.52 -2.43 -6.33
N HIS A 53 -8.94 -3.07 -5.33
CA HIS A 53 -9.63 -3.33 -4.05
C HIS A 53 -9.58 -2.12 -3.10
N GLY A 54 -8.56 -1.27 -3.24
CA GLY A 54 -8.43 0.00 -2.54
C GLY A 54 -9.30 1.11 -3.12
N GLN A 55 -9.76 0.94 -4.39
CA GLN A 55 -10.42 2.01 -5.16
C GLN A 55 -9.56 3.28 -5.22
N VAL A 56 -8.24 3.08 -5.36
CA VAL A 56 -7.26 4.14 -5.60
C VAL A 56 -6.81 4.09 -7.04
N ASP A 57 -6.49 5.24 -7.64
CA ASP A 57 -5.83 5.22 -8.93
C ASP A 57 -4.32 5.30 -8.72
N LEU A 58 -3.57 4.52 -9.49
CA LEU A 58 -2.14 4.30 -9.31
C LEU A 58 -1.41 4.24 -10.66
N ASP A 59 -0.47 5.15 -10.87
CA ASP A 59 0.48 5.08 -11.98
C ASP A 59 1.89 4.93 -11.40
N ILE A 60 2.59 3.85 -11.76
CA ILE A 60 3.95 3.58 -11.30
C ILE A 60 4.84 3.26 -12.49
N LYS A 61 5.92 4.04 -12.62
CA LYS A 61 7.02 3.76 -13.53
C LYS A 61 8.29 3.55 -12.73
N ALA A 62 8.96 2.43 -12.98
CA ALA A 62 10.19 2.09 -12.29
C ALA A 62 11.23 1.57 -13.28
N LYS A 63 12.44 2.06 -13.11
CA LYS A 63 13.62 1.53 -13.78
C LYS A 63 14.69 1.31 -12.72
N GLY A 64 15.08 0.07 -12.50
CA GLY A 64 16.08 -0.30 -11.52
C GLY A 64 17.16 -1.22 -12.10
N ASP A 65 18.08 -1.58 -11.25
CA ASP A 65 19.22 -2.46 -11.53
C ASP A 65 18.87 -3.95 -11.49
N LEU A 66 17.74 -4.33 -12.14
CA LEU A 66 17.20 -5.70 -12.19
C LEU A 66 18.19 -6.77 -12.66
N HIS A 67 19.33 -6.35 -13.25
CA HIS A 67 20.41 -7.26 -13.62
C HIS A 67 21.18 -7.78 -12.39
N ILE A 68 21.07 -7.13 -11.24
CA ILE A 68 21.55 -7.61 -9.94
C ILE A 68 20.48 -8.51 -9.33
N ASP A 69 19.39 -7.93 -8.90
CA ASP A 69 18.14 -8.57 -8.46
C ASP A 69 17.00 -7.55 -8.43
N ALA A 70 15.86 -7.91 -7.84
CA ALA A 70 14.70 -7.01 -7.76
C ALA A 70 14.60 -6.23 -6.44
N HIS A 71 15.53 -6.42 -5.50
CA HIS A 71 15.43 -5.87 -4.13
C HIS A 71 15.31 -4.35 -4.13
N HIS A 72 16.31 -3.65 -4.69
CA HIS A 72 16.32 -2.18 -4.70
C HIS A 72 15.09 -1.59 -5.39
N THR A 73 14.64 -2.21 -6.49
CA THR A 73 13.46 -1.75 -7.23
C THR A 73 12.19 -1.90 -6.41
N VAL A 74 11.99 -3.04 -5.75
CA VAL A 74 10.79 -3.33 -4.95
C VAL A 74 10.74 -2.43 -3.70
N GLU A 75 11.86 -2.30 -2.98
CA GLU A 75 11.98 -1.44 -1.81
C GLU A 75 11.69 0.03 -2.19
N ASP A 76 12.33 0.55 -3.23
CA ASP A 76 12.18 1.94 -3.66
C ASP A 76 10.77 2.24 -4.21
N ILE A 77 10.09 1.27 -4.83
CA ILE A 77 8.65 1.40 -5.14
C ILE A 77 7.84 1.55 -3.85
N GLY A 78 8.10 0.72 -2.83
CA GLY A 78 7.45 0.81 -1.52
C GLY A 78 7.68 2.17 -0.87
N ILE A 79 8.92 2.65 -0.85
CA ILE A 79 9.33 3.97 -0.33
C ILE A 79 8.56 5.10 -1.04
N THR A 80 8.61 5.12 -2.37
CA THR A 80 8.01 6.19 -3.17
C THR A 80 6.48 6.20 -3.07
N LEU A 81 5.86 5.01 -3.02
CA LEU A 81 4.42 4.88 -2.79
C LEU A 81 4.04 5.35 -1.37
N GLY A 82 4.88 5.05 -0.36
CA GLY A 82 4.68 5.54 1.01
C GLY A 82 4.73 7.06 1.09
N GLN A 83 5.69 7.69 0.40
CA GLN A 83 5.79 9.14 0.29
C GLN A 83 4.56 9.75 -0.40
N ALA A 84 4.16 9.18 -1.54
CA ALA A 84 2.96 9.62 -2.26
C ALA A 84 1.69 9.47 -1.39
N PHE A 85 1.58 8.39 -0.62
CA PHE A 85 0.48 8.22 0.33
C PHE A 85 0.47 9.29 1.43
N SER A 86 1.62 9.57 2.04
CA SER A 86 1.77 10.59 3.08
C SER A 86 1.38 11.99 2.56
N GLU A 87 1.81 12.33 1.33
CA GLU A 87 1.45 13.60 0.70
C GLU A 87 -0.04 13.65 0.35
N ALA A 88 -0.59 12.60 -0.25
CA ALA A 88 -2.00 12.56 -0.67
C ALA A 88 -2.98 12.61 0.51
N ILE A 89 -2.70 11.90 1.61
CA ILE A 89 -3.56 11.91 2.80
C ILE A 89 -3.46 13.24 3.56
N GLY A 90 -2.31 13.92 3.48
CA GLY A 90 -2.07 15.22 4.10
C GLY A 90 -2.38 15.24 5.59
N VAL A 91 -3.16 16.24 6.01
CA VAL A 91 -3.61 16.35 7.42
C VAL A 91 -4.65 15.28 7.68
N LYS A 92 -4.33 14.31 8.53
CA LYS A 92 -5.15 13.12 8.85
C LYS A 92 -6.37 13.48 9.72
N LYS A 93 -7.20 14.45 9.25
CA LYS A 93 -8.44 14.87 9.91
C LYS A 93 -9.67 14.39 9.15
N GLY A 94 -10.75 14.07 9.86
CA GLY A 94 -12.01 13.65 9.25
C GLY A 94 -11.92 12.36 8.46
N ILE A 95 -10.99 11.47 8.79
CA ILE A 95 -10.86 10.12 8.23
C ILE A 95 -11.20 9.07 9.29
N VAL A 96 -11.55 7.86 8.87
CA VAL A 96 -11.80 6.71 9.74
C VAL A 96 -10.54 6.34 10.54
N ARG A 97 -9.35 6.52 10.00
CA ARG A 97 -8.02 6.27 10.58
C ARG A 97 -7.64 4.79 10.64
N TYR A 98 -8.53 3.92 11.15
CA TYR A 98 -8.27 2.49 11.26
C TYR A 98 -8.95 1.75 10.13
N GLY A 99 -8.24 0.85 9.49
CA GLY A 99 -8.80 -0.02 8.48
C GLY A 99 -8.40 -1.47 8.71
N HIS A 100 -9.28 -2.39 8.35
CA HIS A 100 -8.96 -3.81 8.42
C HIS A 100 -9.72 -4.58 7.34
N ALA A 101 -9.14 -5.71 6.94
CA ALA A 101 -9.81 -6.63 6.04
C ALA A 101 -9.34 -8.06 6.25
N TYR A 102 -10.27 -8.99 6.10
CA TYR A 102 -9.99 -10.41 5.91
C TYR A 102 -10.33 -10.74 4.46
N VAL A 103 -9.38 -11.28 3.71
CA VAL A 103 -9.59 -11.60 2.29
C VAL A 103 -9.19 -13.03 2.02
N PRO A 104 -10.12 -13.89 1.55
CA PRO A 104 -9.81 -15.24 1.10
C PRO A 104 -9.46 -15.25 -0.39
N LEU A 105 -8.67 -16.23 -0.78
CA LEU A 105 -8.52 -16.70 -2.16
C LEU A 105 -8.30 -18.22 -2.08
N ASP A 106 -9.29 -18.97 -2.53
CA ASP A 106 -9.35 -20.43 -2.40
C ASP A 106 -8.99 -20.88 -0.96
N GLU A 107 -7.85 -21.55 -0.77
CA GLU A 107 -7.40 -22.05 0.53
C GLU A 107 -6.67 -21.02 1.39
N ALA A 108 -6.25 -19.89 0.79
CA ALA A 108 -5.53 -18.83 1.49
C ALA A 108 -6.48 -17.83 2.14
N LEU A 109 -6.11 -17.35 3.29
CA LEU A 109 -6.82 -16.29 4.02
C LEU A 109 -5.81 -15.38 4.70
N SER A 110 -5.82 -14.10 4.35
CA SER A 110 -5.00 -13.10 5.02
C SER A 110 -5.85 -12.05 5.75
N ARG A 111 -5.27 -11.50 6.82
CA ARG A 111 -5.77 -10.36 7.57
C ARG A 111 -4.78 -9.23 7.46
N VAL A 112 -5.26 -8.02 7.18
CA VAL A 112 -4.48 -6.80 7.25
C VAL A 112 -5.20 -5.78 8.13
N VAL A 113 -4.44 -5.11 9.00
CA VAL A 113 -4.93 -4.01 9.85
C VAL A 113 -3.97 -2.84 9.71
N ILE A 114 -4.51 -1.64 9.46
CA ILE A 114 -3.75 -0.40 9.31
C ILE A 114 -4.25 0.66 10.30
N ASP A 115 -3.32 1.39 10.89
CA ASP A 115 -3.56 2.63 11.64
C ASP A 115 -2.76 3.77 10.96
N CYS A 116 -3.46 4.79 10.47
CA CYS A 116 -2.85 6.02 9.95
C CYS A 116 -2.33 6.89 11.11
N SER A 117 -1.46 6.31 11.94
CA SER A 117 -1.06 6.78 13.27
C SER A 117 -0.05 7.94 13.28
N GLY A 118 0.58 8.27 12.14
CA GLY A 118 1.73 9.16 12.08
C GLY A 118 3.03 8.52 12.64
N ARG A 119 3.06 7.20 12.80
CA ARG A 119 4.23 6.45 13.30
C ARG A 119 4.43 5.17 12.48
N PRO A 120 5.63 4.96 11.92
CA PRO A 120 5.93 3.74 11.19
C PRO A 120 5.98 2.53 12.13
N GLY A 121 5.44 1.41 11.69
CA GLY A 121 5.51 0.13 12.37
C GLY A 121 4.97 -0.99 11.50
N LEU A 122 5.72 -2.06 11.31
CA LEU A 122 5.33 -3.24 10.53
C LEU A 122 5.43 -4.49 11.39
N GLU A 123 4.31 -5.23 11.47
CA GLU A 123 4.26 -6.60 11.95
C GLU A 123 3.86 -7.49 10.77
N PHE A 124 4.77 -8.35 10.34
CA PHE A 124 4.60 -9.17 9.15
C PHE A 124 4.74 -10.65 9.45
N HIS A 125 3.63 -11.37 9.37
CA HIS A 125 3.53 -12.81 9.69
C HIS A 125 2.93 -13.58 8.49
N VAL A 126 3.72 -13.72 7.44
CA VAL A 126 3.34 -14.48 6.23
C VAL A 126 4.35 -15.60 6.00
N PRO A 127 4.05 -16.82 6.45
CA PRO A 127 4.94 -17.96 6.27
C PRO A 127 4.81 -18.50 4.84
N PHE A 128 5.47 -17.87 3.89
CA PHE A 128 5.47 -18.33 2.51
C PHE A 128 5.97 -19.78 2.39
N THR A 129 5.28 -20.55 1.56
CA THR A 129 5.57 -21.98 1.38
C THR A 129 6.62 -22.26 0.30
N ARG A 130 7.03 -21.24 -0.44
CA ARG A 130 8.04 -21.27 -1.50
C ARG A 130 8.87 -20.00 -1.47
N ALA A 131 10.10 -20.08 -1.95
CA ALA A 131 10.98 -18.91 -2.07
C ALA A 131 10.60 -17.99 -3.25
N LYS A 132 9.93 -18.51 -4.29
CA LYS A 132 9.60 -17.74 -5.50
C LYS A 132 8.20 -18.03 -6.01
N VAL A 133 7.61 -17.01 -6.67
CA VAL A 133 6.44 -17.12 -7.53
C VAL A 133 6.84 -16.58 -8.92
N GLY A 134 6.93 -17.47 -9.90
CA GLY A 134 7.64 -17.16 -11.14
C GLY A 134 9.11 -16.78 -10.84
N GLU A 135 9.54 -15.64 -11.32
CA GLU A 135 10.89 -15.11 -11.06
C GLU A 135 10.93 -14.18 -9.82
N PHE A 136 9.80 -13.90 -9.20
CA PHE A 136 9.69 -12.98 -8.07
C PHE A 136 10.01 -13.69 -6.74
N ASP A 137 10.97 -13.19 -6.00
CA ASP A 137 11.31 -13.64 -4.65
C ASP A 137 10.25 -13.19 -3.64
N VAL A 138 9.67 -14.11 -2.89
CA VAL A 138 8.60 -13.77 -1.94
C VAL A 138 9.08 -12.96 -0.73
N ASP A 139 10.38 -13.01 -0.43
CA ASP A 139 10.99 -12.18 0.61
C ASP A 139 10.89 -10.68 0.29
N LEU A 140 10.75 -10.32 -0.99
CA LEU A 140 10.56 -8.94 -1.41
C LEU A 140 9.20 -8.36 -1.03
N VAL A 141 8.24 -9.19 -0.66
CA VAL A 141 6.93 -8.70 -0.19
C VAL A 141 7.08 -7.91 1.11
N VAL A 142 7.88 -8.39 2.06
CA VAL A 142 8.12 -7.66 3.31
C VAL A 142 8.90 -6.37 3.05
N GLU A 143 9.87 -6.36 2.13
CA GLU A 143 10.65 -5.18 1.79
C GLU A 143 9.77 -4.07 1.18
N PHE A 144 8.83 -4.44 0.30
CA PHE A 144 7.82 -3.50 -0.21
C PHE A 144 7.03 -2.84 0.91
N PHE A 145 6.47 -3.65 1.84
CA PHE A 145 5.66 -3.11 2.94
C PHE A 145 6.49 -2.33 3.95
N GLN A 146 7.74 -2.72 4.20
CA GLN A 146 8.64 -1.99 5.08
C GLN A 146 8.98 -0.61 4.51
N GLY A 147 9.31 -0.55 3.21
CA GLY A 147 9.53 0.71 2.49
C GLY A 147 8.29 1.62 2.55
N PHE A 148 7.10 1.04 2.28
CA PHE A 148 5.83 1.78 2.37
C PHE A 148 5.56 2.33 3.77
N VAL A 149 5.60 1.49 4.80
CA VAL A 149 5.28 1.85 6.19
C VAL A 149 6.18 2.95 6.71
N ASN A 150 7.48 2.86 6.43
CA ASN A 150 8.48 3.82 6.90
C ASN A 150 8.26 5.23 6.32
N HIS A 151 7.60 5.37 5.18
CA HIS A 151 7.42 6.65 4.48
C HIS A 151 5.96 7.11 4.42
N ALA A 152 5.01 6.21 4.68
CA ALA A 152 3.60 6.53 4.85
C ALA A 152 3.24 6.99 6.27
N ASP A 153 4.15 6.80 7.23
CA ASP A 153 3.92 7.04 8.65
C ASP A 153 2.66 6.34 9.16
N VAL A 154 2.57 5.03 8.91
CA VAL A 154 1.46 4.17 9.33
C VAL A 154 1.96 2.99 10.14
N THR A 155 1.09 2.42 10.98
CA THR A 155 1.32 1.12 11.61
C THR A 155 0.52 0.08 10.84
N LEU A 156 1.17 -1.00 10.42
CA LEU A 156 0.59 -2.04 9.58
C LEU A 156 0.85 -3.43 10.17
N HIS A 157 -0.20 -4.21 10.33
CA HIS A 157 -0.13 -5.62 10.73
C HIS A 157 -0.64 -6.47 9.58
N ILE A 158 0.14 -7.46 9.17
CA ILE A 158 -0.14 -8.39 8.07
C ILE A 158 0.02 -9.81 8.56
N ASP A 159 -1.05 -10.58 8.52
CA ASP A 159 -1.04 -11.99 8.87
C ASP A 159 -1.61 -12.83 7.73
N ASN A 160 -0.90 -13.86 7.29
CA ASN A 160 -1.49 -14.94 6.53
C ASN A 160 -1.92 -16.04 7.50
N LEU A 161 -3.22 -16.15 7.69
CA LEU A 161 -3.83 -17.07 8.68
C LEU A 161 -3.88 -18.52 8.17
N ARG A 162 -3.98 -18.70 6.85
CA ARG A 162 -4.04 -19.97 6.15
C ARG A 162 -3.54 -19.78 4.72
N GLY A 163 -3.07 -20.86 4.12
CA GLY A 163 -2.67 -20.92 2.73
C GLY A 163 -1.44 -21.81 2.55
N HIS A 164 -1.37 -22.46 1.41
CA HIS A 164 -0.20 -23.28 1.02
C HIS A 164 0.30 -22.96 -0.40
N ASN A 165 -0.43 -22.14 -1.17
CA ASN A 165 0.03 -21.60 -2.44
C ASN A 165 0.60 -20.21 -2.21
N ALA A 166 1.91 -20.02 -2.44
CA ALA A 166 2.58 -18.74 -2.18
C ALA A 166 2.00 -17.57 -3.02
N HIS A 167 1.51 -17.82 -4.24
CA HIS A 167 0.79 -16.82 -5.04
C HIS A 167 -0.48 -16.37 -4.31
N HIS A 168 -1.31 -17.33 -3.86
CA HIS A 168 -2.55 -17.02 -3.14
C HIS A 168 -2.27 -16.32 -1.80
N GLN A 169 -1.19 -16.71 -1.10
CA GLN A 169 -0.77 -16.03 0.13
C GLN A 169 -0.44 -14.56 -0.15
N ALA A 170 0.40 -14.27 -1.16
CA ALA A 170 0.75 -12.91 -1.53
C ALA A 170 -0.49 -12.11 -2.00
N GLU A 171 -1.28 -12.68 -2.91
CA GLU A 171 -2.43 -11.97 -3.49
C GLU A 171 -3.50 -11.63 -2.44
N THR A 172 -3.76 -12.54 -1.47
CA THR A 172 -4.68 -12.23 -0.37
C THR A 172 -4.17 -11.11 0.53
N VAL A 173 -2.84 -11.00 0.73
CA VAL A 173 -2.21 -9.90 1.47
C VAL A 173 -2.45 -8.56 0.76
N PHE A 174 -2.11 -8.46 -0.53
CA PHE A 174 -2.27 -7.20 -1.28
C PHE A 174 -3.74 -6.79 -1.45
N LYS A 175 -4.65 -7.74 -1.66
CA LYS A 175 -6.11 -7.48 -1.66
C LYS A 175 -6.60 -6.97 -0.30
N ALA A 176 -6.18 -7.62 0.78
CA ALA A 176 -6.56 -7.22 2.13
C ALA A 176 -5.98 -5.84 2.48
N PHE A 177 -4.73 -5.55 2.07
CA PHE A 177 -4.11 -4.25 2.22
C PHE A 177 -4.92 -3.16 1.50
N GLY A 178 -5.25 -3.34 0.21
CA GLY A 178 -6.07 -2.38 -0.54
C GLY A 178 -7.40 -2.09 0.15
N ARG A 179 -8.10 -3.11 0.62
CA ARG A 179 -9.38 -2.94 1.34
C ARG A 179 -9.23 -2.25 2.70
N ALA A 180 -8.21 -2.60 3.47
CA ALA A 180 -7.91 -1.97 4.75
C ALA A 180 -7.53 -0.48 4.55
N LEU A 181 -6.72 -0.19 3.54
CA LEU A 181 -6.34 1.16 3.14
C LEU A 181 -7.58 2.01 2.81
N ARG A 182 -8.44 1.50 1.92
CA ARG A 182 -9.70 2.17 1.56
C ARG A 182 -10.55 2.52 2.78
N MET A 183 -10.66 1.61 3.75
CA MET A 183 -11.41 1.85 4.98
C MET A 183 -10.73 2.93 5.83
N ALA A 184 -9.42 2.85 6.02
CA ALA A 184 -8.68 3.78 6.88
C ALA A 184 -8.73 5.23 6.39
N VAL A 185 -8.64 5.43 5.06
CA VAL A 185 -8.65 6.77 4.45
C VAL A 185 -10.04 7.30 4.14
N ALA A 186 -11.09 6.47 4.32
CA ALA A 186 -12.47 6.90 4.06
C ALA A 186 -12.83 8.14 4.89
N PRO A 187 -13.56 9.11 4.33
CA PRO A 187 -14.10 10.23 5.10
C PRO A 187 -15.02 9.74 6.23
N ASP A 188 -14.86 10.32 7.41
CA ASP A 188 -15.74 10.11 8.55
C ASP A 188 -16.50 11.41 8.85
N ALA A 189 -17.77 11.45 8.48
CA ALA A 189 -18.62 12.62 8.66
C ALA A 189 -18.83 12.99 10.15
N ALA A 190 -18.76 12.01 11.05
CA ALA A 190 -18.89 12.24 12.49
C ALA A 190 -17.62 12.92 13.07
N MET A 191 -16.48 12.77 12.39
CA MET A 191 -15.18 13.34 12.78
C MET A 191 -14.77 14.53 11.90
N ALA A 192 -15.69 15.09 11.11
CA ALA A 192 -15.39 16.17 10.16
C ALA A 192 -14.66 17.34 10.86
N GLY A 193 -13.47 17.71 10.34
CA GLY A 193 -12.65 18.78 10.87
C GLY A 193 -11.88 18.47 12.16
N SER A 194 -12.07 17.31 12.78
CA SER A 194 -11.38 16.89 14.00
C SER A 194 -10.30 15.83 13.69
N SER A 195 -9.29 15.75 14.57
CA SER A 195 -8.32 14.67 14.52
C SER A 195 -8.88 13.45 15.26
N PRO A 196 -8.83 12.24 14.68
CA PRO A 196 -9.25 11.00 15.36
C PRO A 196 -8.18 10.54 16.38
N SER A 197 -7.70 11.45 17.20
CA SER A 197 -6.67 11.23 18.21
C SER A 197 -7.01 12.01 19.48
N THR A 198 -6.97 11.34 20.62
CA THR A 198 -7.13 11.99 21.96
C THR A 198 -6.01 12.99 22.26
N LYS A 199 -4.89 12.93 21.52
CA LYS A 199 -3.77 13.89 21.60
C LYS A 199 -4.03 15.16 20.78
N GLY A 200 -5.07 15.18 19.92
CA GLY A 200 -5.40 16.29 19.02
C GLY A 200 -4.51 16.38 17.77
N VAL A 201 -3.51 15.51 17.65
CA VAL A 201 -2.56 15.41 16.51
C VAL A 201 -2.31 13.95 16.15
N LEU A 202 -1.92 13.73 14.88
CA LEU A 202 -1.45 12.44 14.34
C LEU A 202 -0.15 12.69 13.59
#